data_872010689f0e854d50b5b3a96f057b90
#
_entry.id   872010689f0e854d50b5b3a96f057b90
#
_cell.length_a   1.000
_cell.length_b   1.000
_cell.length_c   1.000
_cell.angle_alpha   90.00
_cell.angle_beta   90.00
_cell.angle_gamma   90.00
#
_symmetry.space_group_name_H-M   'P 1'
#
loop_
_entity.id
_entity.type
_entity.pdbx_description
1 polymer ?
#
loop_
_entity_poly.entity_id
_entity_poly.type
_entity_poly.pdbx_seq_one_letter_code
_entity_poly.pdbx_strand_id
1 'polypeptide(L)'
;MVSNLCKKGIVVALLLATVGCNTRAANDVSSVDVLLANEDQLTQVIIYDVFTPPVSSRIYVYASLASYEAIRHANPGTTSITDKLHGFAPMPQPEAGKQYDYTLAATKAFFTSVRKMVFSVDSLNKYENSVYNRYKQQLDKETYERSVLFGEAVGKQVLARAMNDGYIKSRGKPKYLGANEPGKWQPTPPDYLDGVEWCWNTMLPLVLDSASQCKPPAPPTYSTDTASIFFREAREVYTIGKNLTEEQKTIAIYWDDNPFVIEHSGHMMFGNKKITPGGHWMGIAAIAAKQSKVDAVVAARGFALTSVALYDAFIACWDEKYRSSVVRPVTVINELIDKNWIPFLQTPPFPEYTSGHSTITAAAAEVLAAIYGKNYAFLDTSDLAYIGMQRQFNSFEEAAAEASISRVYGGIHYRNSVDQGAVAGKKVGQLIMERVIK
;
A
#
# COMPACT_ATOMS: atom_id res chain seq x y z
N MET A 1 21.38 98.82 13.74
CA MET A 1 21.40 97.83 14.79
C MET A 1 20.65 96.59 14.26
N VAL A 2 21.32 95.70 13.68
CA VAL A 2 20.75 94.39 13.37
C VAL A 2 21.92 93.46 13.09
N SER A 3 22.03 92.37 13.82
CA SER A 3 23.07 91.36 13.71
C SER A 3 22.71 90.28 12.69
N ASN A 4 23.62 89.97 11.86
CA ASN A 4 23.55 88.81 10.96
C ASN A 4 23.88 87.52 11.74
N LEU A 5 23.01 86.50 11.60
CA LEU A 5 23.31 85.11 11.95
C LEU A 5 23.32 84.23 10.73
N CYS A 6 24.50 83.69 10.47
CA CYS A 6 24.84 82.78 9.41
C CYS A 6 24.18 81.39 9.69
N LYS A 7 23.36 80.85 8.83
CA LYS A 7 22.85 79.48 8.93
C LYS A 7 23.72 78.55 8.07
N LYS A 8 24.49 77.70 8.75
CA LYS A 8 25.17 76.56 8.10
C LYS A 8 24.16 75.45 7.83
N GLY A 9 23.94 75.14 6.56
CA GLY A 9 23.15 74.00 6.15
C GLY A 9 23.97 72.72 6.25
N ILE A 10 23.49 71.77 7.07
CA ILE A 10 24.02 70.41 7.08
C ILE A 10 23.22 69.58 6.07
N VAL A 11 23.89 69.11 5.01
CA VAL A 11 23.35 68.15 4.05
C VAL A 11 23.52 66.75 4.68
N VAL A 12 22.44 66.15 5.15
CA VAL A 12 22.41 64.75 5.57
C VAL A 12 22.12 63.91 4.34
N ALA A 13 23.10 63.21 3.81
CA ALA A 13 22.95 62.21 2.78
C ALA A 13 22.33 60.96 3.38
N LEU A 14 21.04 60.70 3.11
CA LEU A 14 20.36 59.44 3.43
C LEU A 14 20.86 58.39 2.45
N LEU A 15 21.74 57.51 2.87
CA LEU A 15 22.02 56.21 2.19
C LEU A 15 20.82 55.29 2.40
N LEU A 16 19.96 55.21 1.38
CA LEU A 16 18.95 54.16 1.28
C LEU A 16 19.65 52.81 0.97
N ALA A 17 19.96 52.05 2.03
CA ALA A 17 20.29 50.64 1.89
C ALA A 17 19.03 49.88 1.45
N THR A 18 18.89 49.59 0.16
CA THR A 18 17.91 48.64 -0.36
C THR A 18 18.29 47.25 0.13
N VAL A 19 17.74 46.84 1.29
CA VAL A 19 17.69 45.46 1.68
C VAL A 19 16.77 44.78 0.65
N GLY A 20 17.35 44.17 -0.35
CA GLY A 20 16.65 43.27 -1.26
C GLY A 20 16.15 42.10 -0.45
N CYS A 21 14.92 42.20 0.06
CA CYS A 21 14.16 41.02 0.46
C CYS A 21 13.99 40.17 -0.81
N ASN A 22 14.84 39.16 -0.94
CA ASN A 22 14.54 38.04 -1.83
C ASN A 22 13.31 37.35 -1.28
N THR A 23 12.14 37.84 -1.63
CA THR A 23 10.89 37.10 -1.53
C THR A 23 10.99 35.97 -2.56
N ARG A 24 11.75 34.90 -2.25
CA ARG A 24 11.52 33.62 -2.87
C ARG A 24 10.09 33.22 -2.54
N ALA A 25 9.30 33.14 -3.58
CA ALA A 25 7.88 32.94 -3.53
C ALA A 25 7.51 31.72 -2.68
N ALA A 26 6.40 31.86 -1.96
CA ALA A 26 5.68 30.84 -1.20
C ALA A 26 5.10 29.74 -2.10
N ASN A 27 5.94 28.98 -2.81
CA ASN A 27 5.56 27.81 -3.62
C ASN A 27 6.62 26.69 -3.51
N ASP A 28 7.36 26.64 -2.42
CA ASP A 28 8.29 25.53 -2.17
C ASP A 28 7.48 24.36 -1.57
N VAL A 29 7.06 23.43 -2.44
CA VAL A 29 6.41 22.19 -2.02
C VAL A 29 7.42 21.40 -1.18
N SER A 30 7.04 21.03 0.03
CA SER A 30 7.95 20.29 0.92
C SER A 30 8.35 18.94 0.33
N SER A 31 9.55 18.46 0.66
CA SER A 31 10.01 17.14 0.21
C SER A 31 9.03 16.02 0.58
N VAL A 32 8.40 16.10 1.75
CA VAL A 32 7.36 15.14 2.16
C VAL A 32 6.16 15.21 1.22
N ASP A 33 5.65 16.41 0.90
CA ASP A 33 4.48 16.54 0.01
C ASP A 33 4.78 16.00 -1.41
N VAL A 34 6.04 16.10 -1.89
CA VAL A 34 6.45 15.48 -3.16
C VAL A 34 6.36 13.96 -3.08
N LEU A 35 6.84 13.35 -1.98
CA LEU A 35 6.76 11.89 -1.80
C LEU A 35 5.32 11.41 -1.69
N LEU A 36 4.48 12.11 -0.91
CA LEU A 36 3.05 11.80 -0.81
C LEU A 36 2.36 11.87 -2.17
N ALA A 37 2.65 12.90 -2.95
CA ALA A 37 2.08 13.06 -4.29
C ALA A 37 2.57 11.99 -5.28
N ASN A 38 3.80 11.50 -5.15
CA ASN A 38 4.29 10.36 -5.94
C ASN A 38 3.50 9.08 -5.63
N GLU A 39 3.25 8.77 -4.34
CA GLU A 39 2.46 7.61 -3.92
C GLU A 39 1.00 7.73 -4.37
N ASP A 40 0.38 8.91 -4.26
CA ASP A 40 -0.97 9.16 -4.74
C ASP A 40 -1.08 8.97 -6.26
N GLN A 41 -0.15 9.52 -7.04
CA GLN A 41 -0.12 9.33 -8.49
C GLN A 41 0.02 7.84 -8.88
N LEU A 42 0.83 7.08 -8.15
CA LEU A 42 0.97 5.64 -8.37
C LEU A 42 -0.32 4.90 -8.03
N THR A 43 -0.97 5.26 -6.91
CA THR A 43 -2.26 4.71 -6.51
C THR A 43 -3.34 4.95 -7.58
N GLN A 44 -3.42 6.17 -8.13
CA GLN A 44 -4.35 6.47 -9.22
C GLN A 44 -4.10 5.60 -10.46
N VAL A 45 -2.84 5.36 -10.83
CA VAL A 45 -2.48 4.49 -11.95
C VAL A 45 -2.84 3.03 -11.64
N ILE A 46 -2.58 2.54 -10.43
CA ILE A 46 -2.93 1.18 -10.01
C ILE A 46 -4.45 0.95 -10.09
N ILE A 47 -5.24 1.92 -9.63
CA ILE A 47 -6.71 1.89 -9.72
C ILE A 47 -7.16 1.92 -11.18
N TYR A 48 -6.58 2.80 -11.99
CA TYR A 48 -6.94 2.93 -13.41
C TYR A 48 -6.66 1.67 -14.19
N ASP A 49 -5.51 1.04 -13.96
CA ASP A 49 -5.05 -0.19 -14.61
C ASP A 49 -5.71 -1.45 -14.05
N VAL A 50 -6.48 -1.35 -12.97
CA VAL A 50 -7.24 -2.44 -12.30
C VAL A 50 -6.33 -3.60 -11.91
N PHE A 51 -5.24 -3.33 -11.22
CA PHE A 51 -4.34 -4.39 -10.73
C PHE A 51 -4.96 -5.18 -9.58
N THR A 52 -4.66 -6.48 -9.56
CA THR A 52 -5.03 -7.35 -8.43
C THR A 52 -4.32 -6.93 -7.14
N PRO A 53 -4.90 -7.16 -5.95
CA PRO A 53 -4.29 -6.74 -4.69
C PRO A 53 -2.84 -7.25 -4.48
N PRO A 54 -2.48 -8.52 -4.79
CA PRO A 54 -1.10 -8.96 -4.72
C PRO A 54 -0.17 -8.21 -5.69
N VAL A 55 -0.61 -7.99 -6.93
CA VAL A 55 0.19 -7.27 -7.93
C VAL A 55 0.39 -5.81 -7.53
N SER A 56 -0.65 -5.17 -6.98
CA SER A 56 -0.56 -3.80 -6.45
C SER A 56 0.51 -3.70 -5.35
N SER A 57 0.53 -4.65 -4.39
CA SER A 57 1.54 -4.67 -3.33
C SER A 57 2.97 -4.77 -3.88
N ARG A 58 3.15 -5.55 -4.97
CA ARG A 58 4.42 -5.65 -5.68
C ARG A 58 4.85 -4.32 -6.32
N ILE A 59 3.92 -3.58 -6.90
CA ILE A 59 4.21 -2.29 -7.52
C ILE A 59 4.60 -1.28 -6.44
N TYR A 60 3.83 -1.17 -5.36
CA TYR A 60 4.13 -0.27 -4.25
C TYR A 60 5.49 -0.54 -3.63
N VAL A 61 5.84 -1.80 -3.37
CA VAL A 61 7.08 -2.11 -2.65
C VAL A 61 8.32 -1.71 -3.43
N TYR A 62 8.36 -1.93 -4.74
CA TYR A 62 9.52 -1.54 -5.54
C TYR A 62 9.60 -0.02 -5.74
N ALA A 63 8.47 0.68 -5.86
CA ALA A 63 8.44 2.13 -5.89
C ALA A 63 8.99 2.74 -4.61
N SER A 64 8.42 2.33 -3.47
CA SER A 64 8.75 2.89 -2.16
C SER A 64 10.17 2.55 -1.71
N LEU A 65 10.67 1.33 -2.01
CA LEU A 65 12.07 0.96 -1.76
C LEU A 65 13.04 1.82 -2.59
N ALA A 66 12.76 2.02 -3.88
CA ALA A 66 13.60 2.86 -4.73
C ALA A 66 13.63 4.31 -4.25
N SER A 67 12.49 4.86 -3.84
CA SER A 67 12.39 6.19 -3.25
C SER A 67 13.23 6.29 -1.98
N TYR A 68 13.07 5.34 -1.04
CA TYR A 68 13.82 5.33 0.21
C TYR A 68 15.33 5.23 -0.02
N GLU A 69 15.79 4.30 -0.86
CA GLU A 69 17.22 4.10 -1.12
C GLU A 69 17.87 5.34 -1.75
N ALA A 70 17.14 6.12 -2.52
CA ALA A 70 17.65 7.36 -3.06
C ALA A 70 17.66 8.51 -2.04
N ILE A 71 16.59 8.67 -1.23
CA ILE A 71 16.45 9.82 -0.32
C ILE A 71 17.21 9.64 0.99
N ARG A 72 17.51 8.40 1.42
CA ARG A 72 18.18 8.14 2.71
C ARG A 72 19.50 8.90 2.89
N HIS A 73 20.14 9.26 1.80
CA HIS A 73 21.38 10.03 1.80
C HIS A 73 21.22 11.51 2.19
N ALA A 74 19.99 12.01 2.27
CA ALA A 74 19.70 13.34 2.83
C ALA A 74 20.03 13.42 4.32
N ASN A 75 19.91 12.31 5.05
CA ASN A 75 20.25 12.22 6.47
C ASN A 75 21.48 11.32 6.66
N PRO A 76 22.66 11.90 6.96
CA PRO A 76 23.88 11.13 7.19
C PRO A 76 23.71 10.04 8.25
N GLY A 77 24.25 8.85 7.98
CA GLY A 77 24.15 7.70 8.89
C GLY A 77 22.88 6.85 8.72
N THR A 78 21.95 7.23 7.83
CA THR A 78 20.80 6.38 7.50
C THR A 78 21.20 5.14 6.73
N THR A 79 20.82 3.97 7.25
CA THR A 79 21.19 2.67 6.67
C THR A 79 20.26 2.28 5.52
N SER A 80 20.79 1.47 4.59
CA SER A 80 20.00 0.85 3.52
C SER A 80 19.01 -0.19 4.09
N ILE A 81 17.78 -0.17 3.62
CA ILE A 81 16.81 -1.23 3.90
C ILE A 81 17.11 -2.44 3.01
N THR A 82 17.46 -2.23 1.75
CA THR A 82 17.68 -3.31 0.78
C THR A 82 18.86 -4.21 1.12
N ASP A 83 19.83 -3.74 1.91
CA ASP A 83 20.94 -4.57 2.42
C ASP A 83 20.45 -5.69 3.38
N LYS A 84 19.26 -5.53 3.94
CA LYS A 84 18.62 -6.50 4.85
C LYS A 84 17.51 -7.32 4.17
N LEU A 85 17.28 -7.11 2.88
CA LEU A 85 16.24 -7.77 2.10
C LEU A 85 16.83 -8.79 1.12
N HIS A 86 16.07 -9.83 0.82
CA HIS A 86 16.52 -10.89 -0.07
C HIS A 86 16.58 -10.42 -1.55
N GLY A 87 17.66 -10.80 -2.21
CA GLY A 87 17.81 -10.72 -3.66
C GLY A 87 18.17 -9.34 -4.22
N PHE A 88 18.55 -8.40 -3.38
CA PHE A 88 19.10 -7.13 -3.83
C PHE A 88 20.63 -7.20 -3.98
N ALA A 89 21.17 -6.59 -5.02
CA ALA A 89 22.59 -6.24 -5.09
C ALA A 89 22.81 -4.87 -4.41
N PRO A 90 24.05 -4.54 -4.03
CA PRO A 90 24.36 -3.26 -3.39
C PRO A 90 23.81 -2.06 -4.17
N MET A 91 23.20 -1.10 -3.47
CA MET A 91 22.63 0.09 -4.09
C MET A 91 23.73 1.07 -4.54
N PRO A 92 23.53 1.77 -5.67
CA PRO A 92 24.40 2.87 -6.07
C PRO A 92 24.56 3.89 -4.96
N GLN A 93 25.76 4.47 -4.86
CA GLN A 93 26.08 5.50 -3.87
C GLN A 93 26.27 6.85 -4.58
N PRO A 94 25.91 7.98 -3.94
CA PRO A 94 26.22 9.29 -4.47
C PRO A 94 27.73 9.55 -4.44
N GLU A 95 28.22 10.35 -5.38
CA GLU A 95 29.64 10.75 -5.39
C GLU A 95 29.97 11.60 -4.18
N ALA A 96 31.09 11.27 -3.50
CA ALA A 96 31.53 11.99 -2.31
C ALA A 96 31.82 13.46 -2.62
N GLY A 97 31.38 14.37 -1.76
CA GLY A 97 31.64 15.81 -1.87
C GLY A 97 30.81 16.52 -2.96
N LYS A 98 29.91 15.84 -3.64
CA LYS A 98 29.01 16.46 -4.63
C LYS A 98 27.65 16.77 -4.00
N GLN A 99 27.03 17.85 -4.47
CA GLN A 99 25.70 18.27 -4.02
C GLN A 99 24.62 17.57 -4.84
N TYR A 100 23.57 17.08 -4.16
CA TYR A 100 22.40 16.43 -4.73
C TYR A 100 21.11 17.03 -4.15
N ASP A 101 20.05 17.04 -4.94
CA ASP A 101 18.68 17.10 -4.42
C ASP A 101 18.15 15.66 -4.32
N TYR A 102 18.10 15.16 -3.10
CA TYR A 102 17.71 13.77 -2.86
C TYR A 102 16.20 13.54 -3.02
N THR A 103 15.35 14.58 -2.96
CA THR A 103 13.92 14.45 -3.25
C THR A 103 13.68 14.25 -4.74
N LEU A 104 14.41 14.99 -5.58
CA LEU A 104 14.40 14.78 -7.04
C LEU A 104 14.93 13.38 -7.38
N ALA A 105 16.04 12.95 -6.74
CA ALA A 105 16.59 11.62 -6.94
C ALA A 105 15.60 10.51 -6.54
N ALA A 106 14.90 10.67 -5.40
CA ALA A 106 13.88 9.75 -4.93
C ALA A 106 12.69 9.66 -5.90
N THR A 107 12.21 10.79 -6.40
CA THR A 107 11.14 10.83 -7.42
C THR A 107 11.58 10.08 -8.69
N LYS A 108 12.80 10.32 -9.16
CA LYS A 108 13.35 9.62 -10.33
C LYS A 108 13.46 8.12 -10.10
N ALA A 109 13.99 7.70 -8.95
CA ALA A 109 14.12 6.29 -8.58
C ALA A 109 12.75 5.59 -8.51
N PHE A 110 11.78 6.23 -7.85
CA PHE A 110 10.40 5.77 -7.70
C PHE A 110 9.78 5.40 -9.07
N PHE A 111 9.69 6.35 -10.00
CA PHE A 111 9.07 6.11 -11.29
C PHE A 111 9.90 5.21 -12.22
N THR A 112 11.24 5.25 -12.12
CA THR A 112 12.10 4.35 -12.89
C THR A 112 11.86 2.89 -12.53
N SER A 113 11.65 2.57 -11.25
CA SER A 113 11.45 1.20 -10.77
C SER A 113 10.13 0.57 -11.22
N VAL A 114 9.07 1.37 -11.42
CA VAL A 114 7.73 0.85 -11.72
C VAL A 114 7.27 1.03 -13.16
N ARG A 115 8.00 1.78 -13.98
CA ARG A 115 7.61 2.09 -15.36
C ARG A 115 7.31 0.85 -16.23
N LYS A 116 7.97 -0.27 -15.95
CA LYS A 116 7.74 -1.56 -16.61
C LYS A 116 6.69 -2.44 -15.93
N MET A 117 6.05 -1.95 -14.89
CA MET A 117 5.09 -2.71 -14.08
C MET A 117 3.64 -2.26 -14.26
N VAL A 118 3.42 -1.09 -14.87
CA VAL A 118 2.10 -0.50 -15.11
C VAL A 118 1.78 -0.43 -16.60
N PHE A 119 0.49 -0.31 -16.93
CA PHE A 119 0.05 -0.17 -18.32
C PHE A 119 -0.05 1.30 -18.73
N SER A 120 -0.54 2.17 -17.84
CA SER A 120 -0.77 3.60 -18.09
C SER A 120 0.49 4.45 -17.88
N VAL A 121 1.59 4.09 -18.57
CA VAL A 121 2.90 4.75 -18.44
C VAL A 121 2.84 6.23 -18.78
N ASP A 122 1.98 6.65 -19.71
CA ASP A 122 1.86 8.05 -20.12
C ASP A 122 1.35 8.93 -18.98
N SER A 123 0.49 8.41 -18.10
CA SER A 123 0.04 9.12 -16.90
C SER A 123 1.20 9.40 -15.94
N LEU A 124 2.06 8.39 -15.71
CA LEU A 124 3.29 8.56 -14.91
C LEU A 124 4.23 9.57 -15.55
N ASN A 125 4.46 9.47 -16.86
CA ASN A 125 5.36 10.39 -17.59
C ASN A 125 4.89 11.83 -17.51
N LYS A 126 3.60 12.09 -17.67
CA LYS A 126 3.01 13.43 -17.57
C LYS A 126 3.23 14.05 -16.20
N TYR A 127 2.97 13.30 -15.15
CA TYR A 127 3.17 13.74 -13.77
C TYR A 127 4.66 13.97 -13.49
N GLU A 128 5.50 12.99 -13.76
CA GLU A 128 6.95 13.02 -13.54
C GLU A 128 7.59 14.24 -14.24
N ASN A 129 7.20 14.51 -15.49
CA ASN A 129 7.67 15.69 -16.23
C ASN A 129 7.27 17.01 -15.56
N SER A 130 6.10 17.08 -14.95
CA SER A 130 5.67 18.28 -14.20
C SER A 130 6.57 18.54 -12.99
N VAL A 131 6.96 17.48 -12.27
CA VAL A 131 7.90 17.55 -11.15
C VAL A 131 9.27 17.98 -11.65
N TYR A 132 9.80 17.37 -12.71
CA TYR A 132 11.13 17.72 -13.27
C TYR A 132 11.21 19.15 -13.76
N ASN A 133 10.17 19.68 -14.40
CA ASN A 133 10.16 21.06 -14.86
C ASN A 133 10.25 22.04 -13.70
N ARG A 134 9.65 21.74 -12.56
CA ARG A 134 9.78 22.53 -11.33
C ARG A 134 11.22 22.53 -10.80
N TYR A 135 11.82 21.34 -10.66
CA TYR A 135 13.19 21.22 -10.16
C TYR A 135 14.24 21.84 -11.11
N LYS A 136 14.03 21.79 -12.43
CA LYS A 136 14.88 22.49 -13.40
C LYS A 136 14.92 24.02 -13.23
N GLN A 137 13.86 24.60 -12.68
CA GLN A 137 13.79 26.04 -12.41
C GLN A 137 14.41 26.42 -11.07
N GLN A 138 14.54 25.46 -10.15
CA GLN A 138 15.00 25.68 -8.77
C GLN A 138 16.49 25.33 -8.58
N LEU A 139 17.01 24.37 -9.32
CA LEU A 139 18.37 23.84 -9.17
C LEU A 139 19.29 24.34 -10.29
N ASP A 140 20.58 24.44 -9.96
CA ASP A 140 21.59 24.55 -10.99
C ASP A 140 21.66 23.28 -11.86
N LYS A 141 22.14 23.42 -13.07
CA LYS A 141 22.14 22.34 -14.06
C LYS A 141 22.89 21.08 -13.58
N GLU A 142 24.05 21.26 -12.94
CA GLU A 142 24.89 20.14 -12.53
C GLU A 142 24.23 19.35 -11.39
N THR A 143 23.67 20.02 -10.39
CA THR A 143 22.95 19.39 -9.28
C THR A 143 21.70 18.67 -9.78
N TYR A 144 20.94 19.30 -10.71
CA TYR A 144 19.78 18.68 -11.33
C TYR A 144 20.15 17.37 -12.07
N GLU A 145 21.11 17.46 -13.01
CA GLU A 145 21.50 16.30 -13.83
C GLU A 145 22.06 15.17 -12.98
N ARG A 146 22.89 15.48 -11.99
CA ARG A 146 23.48 14.51 -11.08
C ARG A 146 22.44 13.82 -10.22
N SER A 147 21.46 14.56 -9.71
CA SER A 147 20.34 14.01 -8.91
C SER A 147 19.47 13.06 -9.74
N VAL A 148 19.15 13.43 -10.98
CA VAL A 148 18.39 12.58 -11.91
C VAL A 148 19.17 11.31 -12.26
N LEU A 149 20.46 11.41 -12.57
CA LEU A 149 21.30 10.25 -12.91
C LEU A 149 21.43 9.28 -11.72
N PHE A 150 21.63 9.81 -10.51
CA PHE A 150 21.70 8.99 -9.30
C PHE A 150 20.36 8.28 -9.04
N GLY A 151 19.23 8.99 -9.08
CA GLY A 151 17.90 8.40 -8.89
C GLY A 151 17.58 7.34 -9.95
N GLU A 152 17.97 7.57 -11.21
CA GLU A 152 17.81 6.59 -12.28
C GLU A 152 18.63 5.31 -12.02
N ALA A 153 19.87 5.45 -11.54
CA ALA A 153 20.70 4.31 -11.20
C ALA A 153 20.09 3.46 -10.07
N VAL A 154 19.62 4.11 -9.00
CA VAL A 154 18.92 3.44 -7.88
C VAL A 154 17.66 2.74 -8.38
N GLY A 155 16.80 3.42 -9.15
CA GLY A 155 15.58 2.84 -9.69
C GLY A 155 15.82 1.65 -10.61
N LYS A 156 16.85 1.67 -11.44
CA LYS A 156 17.26 0.54 -12.29
C LYS A 156 17.72 -0.66 -11.45
N GLN A 157 18.46 -0.42 -10.36
CA GLN A 157 18.92 -1.47 -9.46
C GLN A 157 17.74 -2.17 -8.77
N VAL A 158 16.77 -1.40 -8.28
CA VAL A 158 15.54 -1.95 -7.69
C VAL A 158 14.70 -2.69 -8.73
N LEU A 159 14.56 -2.15 -9.94
CA LEU A 159 13.87 -2.82 -11.05
C LEU A 159 14.53 -4.16 -11.42
N ALA A 160 15.86 -4.24 -11.37
CA ALA A 160 16.57 -5.51 -11.64
C ALA A 160 16.15 -6.62 -10.67
N ARG A 161 15.95 -6.31 -9.38
CA ARG A 161 15.38 -7.25 -8.39
C ARG A 161 13.94 -7.64 -8.76
N ALA A 162 13.12 -6.67 -9.12
CA ALA A 162 11.72 -6.89 -9.48
C ALA A 162 11.56 -7.79 -10.72
N MET A 163 12.46 -7.70 -11.69
CA MET A 163 12.43 -8.56 -12.88
C MET A 163 12.83 -10.02 -12.58
N ASN A 164 13.42 -10.29 -11.40
CA ASN A 164 13.87 -11.61 -10.97
C ASN A 164 13.09 -12.17 -9.77
N ASP A 165 11.95 -11.56 -9.39
CA ASP A 165 11.16 -11.94 -8.21
C ASP A 165 10.21 -13.14 -8.42
N GLY A 166 10.15 -13.69 -9.62
CA GLY A 166 9.26 -14.80 -9.95
C GLY A 166 7.98 -14.39 -10.68
N TYR A 167 7.64 -13.10 -10.72
CA TYR A 167 6.39 -12.61 -11.32
C TYR A 167 6.20 -13.05 -12.78
N ILE A 168 7.21 -12.89 -13.60
CA ILE A 168 7.13 -13.26 -15.04
C ILE A 168 6.85 -14.77 -15.18
N LYS A 169 7.47 -15.60 -14.34
CA LYS A 169 7.26 -17.07 -14.34
C LYS A 169 5.84 -17.45 -13.91
N SER A 170 5.20 -16.67 -13.05
CA SER A 170 3.84 -16.92 -12.59
C SER A 170 2.79 -16.67 -13.69
N ARG A 171 3.06 -15.78 -14.66
CA ARG A 171 2.10 -15.39 -15.72
C ARG A 171 1.81 -16.48 -16.73
N GLY A 172 2.73 -17.39 -16.98
CA GLY A 172 2.57 -18.48 -17.94
C GLY A 172 1.88 -19.74 -17.41
N LYS A 173 1.33 -19.70 -16.21
CA LYS A 173 0.69 -20.87 -15.57
C LYS A 173 -0.77 -21.02 -16.01
N PRO A 174 -1.30 -22.27 -16.07
CA PRO A 174 -2.72 -22.52 -16.33
C PRO A 174 -3.62 -21.81 -15.33
N LYS A 175 -4.88 -21.55 -15.70
CA LYS A 175 -5.88 -21.01 -14.79
C LYS A 175 -6.20 -21.98 -13.66
N TYR A 176 -6.45 -21.47 -12.44
CA TYR A 176 -6.90 -22.27 -11.32
C TYR A 176 -8.43 -22.22 -11.26
N LEU A 177 -9.07 -23.34 -11.54
CA LEU A 177 -10.53 -23.48 -11.59
C LEU A 177 -11.12 -24.09 -10.31
N GLY A 178 -10.29 -24.26 -9.27
CA GLY A 178 -10.70 -24.92 -8.03
C GLY A 178 -10.80 -26.44 -8.16
N ALA A 179 -11.39 -27.06 -7.15
CA ALA A 179 -11.64 -28.49 -7.11
C ALA A 179 -13.13 -28.75 -6.87
N ASN A 180 -13.71 -29.67 -7.62
CA ASN A 180 -15.12 -30.08 -7.42
C ASN A 180 -15.21 -31.14 -6.31
N GLU A 181 -14.73 -30.77 -5.11
CA GLU A 181 -14.73 -31.61 -3.91
C GLU A 181 -15.41 -30.86 -2.76
N PRO A 182 -16.16 -31.56 -1.88
CA PRO A 182 -16.78 -30.91 -0.72
C PRO A 182 -15.75 -30.16 0.14
N GLY A 183 -16.06 -28.94 0.51
CA GLY A 183 -15.18 -28.09 1.33
C GLY A 183 -14.03 -27.43 0.60
N LYS A 184 -13.83 -27.73 -0.69
CA LYS A 184 -12.81 -27.07 -1.53
C LYS A 184 -13.40 -25.90 -2.29
N TRP A 185 -12.54 -24.90 -2.50
CA TRP A 185 -12.91 -23.71 -3.23
C TRP A 185 -13.22 -24.01 -4.69
N GLN A 186 -14.25 -23.36 -5.18
CA GLN A 186 -14.64 -23.29 -6.60
C GLN A 186 -15.04 -21.86 -6.94
N PRO A 187 -15.03 -21.46 -8.23
CA PRO A 187 -15.54 -20.18 -8.67
C PRO A 187 -16.90 -19.85 -8.11
N THR A 188 -17.12 -18.61 -7.68
CA THR A 188 -18.35 -18.16 -7.00
C THR A 188 -19.14 -17.17 -7.85
N PRO A 189 -20.48 -17.08 -7.66
CA PRO A 189 -21.29 -16.06 -8.30
C PRO A 189 -20.81 -14.65 -7.97
N PRO A 190 -21.16 -13.63 -8.81
CA PRO A 190 -21.94 -13.76 -10.04
C PRO A 190 -21.11 -14.19 -11.27
N ASP A 191 -19.81 -13.92 -11.30
CA ASP A 191 -19.01 -14.00 -12.53
C ASP A 191 -18.23 -15.30 -12.70
N TYR A 192 -18.18 -16.14 -11.68
CA TYR A 192 -17.47 -17.44 -11.71
C TYR A 192 -16.03 -17.34 -12.22
N LEU A 193 -15.33 -16.29 -11.81
CA LEU A 193 -13.94 -16.03 -12.19
C LEU A 193 -13.00 -17.13 -11.68
N ASP A 194 -11.97 -17.42 -12.46
CA ASP A 194 -10.87 -18.32 -12.06
C ASP A 194 -10.03 -17.73 -10.91
N GLY A 195 -9.31 -18.59 -10.19
CA GLY A 195 -8.53 -18.22 -9.01
C GLY A 195 -7.40 -17.23 -9.33
N VAL A 196 -7.49 -16.05 -8.71
CA VAL A 196 -6.59 -14.92 -8.95
C VAL A 196 -5.24 -15.14 -8.28
N GLU A 197 -4.16 -14.96 -9.05
CA GLU A 197 -2.77 -14.99 -8.57
C GLU A 197 -2.38 -16.29 -7.84
N TRP A 198 -2.90 -17.45 -8.26
CA TRP A 198 -2.74 -18.71 -7.55
C TRP A 198 -1.28 -19.19 -7.35
N CYS A 199 -0.35 -18.65 -8.13
CA CYS A 199 1.08 -18.91 -8.00
C CYS A 199 1.84 -17.86 -7.17
N TRP A 200 1.12 -16.95 -6.46
CA TRP A 200 1.78 -15.86 -5.73
C TRP A 200 2.74 -16.33 -4.63
N ASN A 201 2.52 -17.51 -4.07
CA ASN A 201 3.43 -18.16 -3.14
C ASN A 201 4.81 -18.55 -3.73
N THR A 202 4.95 -18.49 -5.06
CA THR A 202 6.24 -18.75 -5.75
C THR A 202 7.06 -17.47 -5.94
N MET A 203 6.52 -16.32 -5.53
CA MET A 203 7.26 -15.07 -5.52
C MET A 203 8.41 -15.14 -4.52
N LEU A 204 9.53 -14.50 -4.85
CA LEU A 204 10.66 -14.37 -3.94
C LEU A 204 10.32 -13.36 -2.83
N PRO A 205 10.20 -13.77 -1.56
CA PRO A 205 9.91 -12.84 -0.46
C PRO A 205 11.05 -11.83 -0.26
N LEU A 206 10.76 -10.77 0.48
CA LEU A 206 11.74 -9.74 0.84
C LEU A 206 12.39 -10.02 2.19
N VAL A 207 11.61 -10.45 3.18
CA VAL A 207 12.06 -10.70 4.55
C VAL A 207 11.80 -12.14 4.99
N LEU A 208 10.68 -12.73 4.55
CA LEU A 208 10.36 -14.12 4.86
C LEU A 208 11.38 -15.07 4.22
N ASP A 209 11.75 -16.14 4.93
CA ASP A 209 12.62 -17.21 4.41
C ASP A 209 11.86 -18.14 3.44
N SER A 210 10.54 -18.23 3.60
CA SER A 210 9.63 -18.96 2.72
C SER A 210 8.21 -18.43 2.84
N ALA A 211 7.37 -18.68 1.84
CA ALA A 211 5.95 -18.30 1.86
C ALA A 211 5.18 -18.89 3.06
N SER A 212 5.58 -20.06 3.53
CA SER A 212 4.95 -20.78 4.65
C SER A 212 5.53 -20.46 6.03
N GLN A 213 6.49 -19.54 6.17
CA GLN A 213 7.16 -19.26 7.45
C GLN A 213 6.20 -18.83 8.56
N CYS A 214 5.19 -18.03 8.22
CA CYS A 214 4.16 -17.56 9.15
C CYS A 214 2.85 -18.36 9.05
N LYS A 215 2.93 -19.64 8.64
CA LYS A 215 1.77 -20.50 8.46
C LYS A 215 0.86 -20.50 9.69
N PRO A 216 -0.47 -20.23 9.50
CA PRO A 216 -1.45 -20.35 10.57
C PRO A 216 -1.78 -21.83 10.88
N PRO A 217 -2.49 -22.13 11.98
CA PRO A 217 -3.12 -23.42 12.20
C PRO A 217 -4.00 -23.83 11.02
N ALA A 218 -4.27 -25.12 10.85
CA ALA A 218 -5.17 -25.61 9.82
C ALA A 218 -6.60 -25.07 10.06
N PRO A 219 -7.34 -24.76 8.97
CA PRO A 219 -8.74 -24.36 9.09
C PRO A 219 -9.62 -25.49 9.65
N PRO A 220 -10.80 -25.18 10.23
CA PRO A 220 -11.77 -26.20 10.60
C PRO A 220 -12.09 -27.12 9.43
N THR A 221 -12.12 -28.43 9.70
CA THR A 221 -12.46 -29.42 8.67
C THR A 221 -13.89 -29.25 8.20
N TYR A 222 -14.10 -29.24 6.88
CA TYR A 222 -15.45 -29.21 6.30
C TYR A 222 -16.32 -30.31 6.86
N SER A 223 -17.55 -29.94 7.24
CA SER A 223 -18.53 -30.88 7.78
C SER A 223 -19.95 -30.34 7.57
N THR A 224 -20.87 -31.21 7.22
CA THR A 224 -22.32 -30.94 7.15
C THR A 224 -23.02 -31.13 8.48
N ASP A 225 -22.33 -31.67 9.50
CA ASP A 225 -22.88 -31.79 10.86
C ASP A 225 -23.06 -30.38 11.46
N THR A 226 -24.33 -30.10 11.85
CA THR A 226 -24.72 -28.80 12.41
C THR A 226 -24.05 -28.46 13.74
N ALA A 227 -23.50 -29.46 14.45
CA ALA A 227 -22.75 -29.29 15.68
C ALA A 227 -21.25 -29.04 15.46
N SER A 228 -20.75 -29.25 14.25
CA SER A 228 -19.34 -29.03 13.92
C SER A 228 -18.92 -27.55 14.03
N ILE A 229 -17.64 -27.31 14.26
CA ILE A 229 -17.08 -25.94 14.26
C ILE A 229 -17.31 -25.27 12.90
N PHE A 230 -17.01 -25.97 11.81
CA PHE A 230 -17.16 -25.45 10.45
C PHE A 230 -18.60 -24.99 10.16
N PHE A 231 -19.60 -25.81 10.47
CA PHE A 231 -21.00 -25.46 10.21
C PHE A 231 -21.48 -24.30 11.08
N ARG A 232 -21.02 -24.22 12.35
CA ARG A 232 -21.35 -23.10 13.23
C ARG A 232 -20.81 -21.78 12.69
N GLU A 233 -19.60 -21.76 12.15
CA GLU A 233 -19.03 -20.57 11.51
C GLU A 233 -19.81 -20.16 10.24
N ALA A 234 -20.22 -21.12 9.41
CA ALA A 234 -21.08 -20.83 8.26
C ALA A 234 -22.45 -20.25 8.69
N ARG A 235 -23.03 -20.79 9.75
CA ARG A 235 -24.27 -20.27 10.35
C ARG A 235 -24.09 -18.89 10.96
N GLU A 236 -22.95 -18.60 11.57
CA GLU A 236 -22.62 -17.26 12.09
C GLU A 236 -22.65 -16.23 10.96
N VAL A 237 -21.94 -16.50 9.85
CA VAL A 237 -21.90 -15.61 8.68
C VAL A 237 -23.31 -15.40 8.11
N TYR A 238 -24.11 -16.45 7.98
CA TYR A 238 -25.50 -16.36 7.53
C TYR A 238 -26.34 -15.49 8.47
N THR A 239 -26.26 -15.72 9.78
CA THR A 239 -27.03 -14.99 10.76
C THR A 239 -26.68 -13.51 10.82
N ILE A 240 -25.40 -13.18 10.79
CA ILE A 240 -24.92 -11.80 10.72
C ILE A 240 -25.40 -11.14 9.43
N GLY A 241 -25.24 -11.79 8.27
CA GLY A 241 -25.64 -11.25 6.98
C GLY A 241 -27.15 -10.94 6.87
N LYS A 242 -28.00 -11.70 7.57
CA LYS A 242 -29.45 -11.44 7.63
C LYS A 242 -29.85 -10.28 8.56
N ASN A 243 -28.96 -9.89 9.50
CA ASN A 243 -29.28 -8.95 10.57
C ASN A 243 -28.26 -7.80 10.66
N LEU A 244 -27.59 -7.45 9.56
CA LEU A 244 -26.61 -6.36 9.54
C LEU A 244 -27.23 -5.04 10.02
N THR A 245 -26.58 -4.44 11.00
CA THR A 245 -26.86 -3.04 11.39
C THR A 245 -26.30 -2.08 10.34
N GLU A 246 -26.78 -0.83 10.33
CA GLU A 246 -26.25 0.20 9.39
C GLU A 246 -24.75 0.46 9.63
N GLU A 247 -24.28 0.44 10.87
CA GLU A 247 -22.85 0.57 11.16
C GLU A 247 -22.02 -0.60 10.60
N GLN A 248 -22.50 -1.84 10.72
CA GLN A 248 -21.83 -3.01 10.14
C GLN A 248 -21.79 -2.95 8.61
N LYS A 249 -22.84 -2.45 7.96
CA LYS A 249 -22.85 -2.21 6.51
C LYS A 249 -21.84 -1.13 6.14
N THR A 250 -21.81 -0.03 6.88
CA THR A 250 -20.86 1.05 6.69
C THR A 250 -19.42 0.56 6.80
N ILE A 251 -19.09 -0.22 7.85
CA ILE A 251 -17.78 -0.85 8.02
C ILE A 251 -17.43 -1.77 6.85
N ALA A 252 -18.38 -2.61 6.41
CA ALA A 252 -18.15 -3.52 5.30
C ALA A 252 -17.86 -2.79 3.98
N ILE A 253 -18.59 -1.70 3.69
CA ILE A 253 -18.40 -0.88 2.49
C ILE A 253 -17.08 -0.14 2.55
N TYR A 254 -16.72 0.44 3.70
CA TYR A 254 -15.50 1.21 3.89
C TYR A 254 -14.23 0.37 3.60
N TRP A 255 -14.19 -0.87 4.06
CA TRP A 255 -13.08 -1.79 3.86
C TRP A 255 -13.28 -2.77 2.70
N ASP A 256 -14.19 -2.48 1.74
CA ASP A 256 -14.40 -3.40 0.62
C ASP A 256 -13.15 -3.56 -0.23
N ASP A 257 -12.52 -2.47 -0.61
CA ASP A 257 -11.22 -2.41 -1.33
C ASP A 257 -11.09 -3.47 -2.45
N ASN A 258 -12.21 -3.82 -3.07
CA ASN A 258 -12.26 -4.89 -4.05
C ASN A 258 -12.24 -4.32 -5.48
N PRO A 259 -11.11 -4.41 -6.22
CA PRO A 259 -11.02 -3.93 -7.59
C PRO A 259 -11.82 -4.79 -8.59
N PHE A 260 -12.36 -5.94 -8.16
CA PHE A 260 -13.12 -6.88 -9.00
C PHE A 260 -14.62 -6.69 -8.93
N VAL A 261 -15.14 -5.66 -8.26
CA VAL A 261 -16.57 -5.39 -8.24
C VAL A 261 -17.03 -5.00 -9.64
N ILE A 262 -17.88 -5.85 -10.22
CA ILE A 262 -18.46 -5.66 -11.55
C ILE A 262 -19.95 -5.46 -11.38
N GLU A 263 -20.48 -4.34 -11.88
CA GLU A 263 -21.90 -4.09 -11.97
C GLU A 263 -22.40 -4.46 -13.37
N HIS A 264 -23.45 -5.27 -13.42
CA HIS A 264 -24.09 -5.68 -14.66
C HIS A 264 -25.36 -4.86 -14.90
N SER A 265 -25.42 -4.16 -16.03
CA SER A 265 -26.65 -3.46 -16.47
C SER A 265 -26.99 -3.90 -17.90
N GLY A 266 -27.90 -4.86 -18.03
CA GLY A 266 -28.22 -5.49 -19.31
C GLY A 266 -26.98 -6.21 -19.91
N HIS A 267 -26.55 -5.75 -21.09
CA HIS A 267 -25.35 -6.28 -21.76
C HIS A 267 -24.06 -5.54 -21.40
N MET A 268 -24.12 -4.54 -20.52
CA MET A 268 -22.96 -3.72 -20.16
C MET A 268 -22.43 -4.16 -18.79
N MET A 269 -21.09 -4.24 -18.72
CA MET A 269 -20.35 -4.51 -17.49
C MET A 269 -19.60 -3.23 -17.10
N PHE A 270 -19.82 -2.76 -15.91
CA PHE A 270 -19.12 -1.59 -15.35
C PHE A 270 -18.23 -2.07 -14.21
N GLY A 271 -16.92 -1.94 -14.37
CA GLY A 271 -15.98 -2.14 -13.26
C GLY A 271 -15.94 -0.90 -12.38
N ASN A 272 -16.26 -1.05 -11.10
CA ASN A 272 -16.00 -0.01 -10.11
C ASN A 272 -14.51 0.02 -9.79
N LYS A 273 -13.84 1.10 -10.22
CA LYS A 273 -12.42 1.30 -9.96
C LYS A 273 -12.23 1.74 -8.51
N LYS A 274 -11.90 0.78 -7.65
CA LYS A 274 -11.65 0.98 -6.23
C LYS A 274 -10.17 0.88 -5.89
N ILE A 275 -9.79 1.49 -4.77
CA ILE A 275 -8.49 1.29 -4.17
C ILE A 275 -8.32 -0.19 -3.78
N THR A 276 -7.08 -0.69 -3.79
CA THR A 276 -6.80 -2.04 -3.27
C THR A 276 -6.52 -1.97 -1.77
N PRO A 277 -6.65 -3.08 -1.02
CA PRO A 277 -6.32 -3.07 0.41
C PRO A 277 -4.88 -2.59 0.69
N GLY A 278 -3.93 -2.91 -0.20
CA GLY A 278 -2.57 -2.39 -0.11
C GLY A 278 -2.51 -0.88 -0.33
N GLY A 279 -3.25 -0.36 -1.31
CA GLY A 279 -3.34 1.08 -1.57
C GLY A 279 -3.96 1.85 -0.41
N HIS A 280 -4.99 1.31 0.22
CA HIS A 280 -5.61 1.86 1.42
C HIS A 280 -4.56 2.05 2.56
N TRP A 281 -3.76 1.02 2.84
CA TRP A 281 -2.71 1.10 3.86
C TRP A 281 -1.52 2.00 3.46
N MET A 282 -1.22 2.16 2.17
CA MET A 282 -0.29 3.19 1.71
C MET A 282 -0.86 4.61 1.92
N GLY A 283 -2.17 4.80 1.74
CA GLY A 283 -2.89 6.03 2.09
C GLY A 283 -2.81 6.34 3.59
N ILE A 284 -3.05 5.34 4.47
CA ILE A 284 -2.89 5.48 5.92
C ILE A 284 -1.44 5.86 6.29
N ALA A 285 -0.44 5.26 5.63
CA ALA A 285 0.97 5.62 5.83
C ALA A 285 1.24 7.08 5.43
N ALA A 286 0.62 7.57 4.36
CA ALA A 286 0.71 8.97 3.93
C ALA A 286 0.09 9.92 4.95
N ILE A 287 -1.09 9.58 5.48
CA ILE A 287 -1.76 10.35 6.55
C ILE A 287 -0.85 10.42 7.79
N ALA A 288 -0.28 9.29 8.20
CA ALA A 288 0.62 9.23 9.36
C ALA A 288 1.88 10.08 9.16
N ALA A 289 2.52 10.00 8.00
CA ALA A 289 3.69 10.81 7.69
C ALA A 289 3.38 12.32 7.74
N LYS A 290 2.27 12.72 7.14
CA LYS A 290 1.83 14.13 7.11
C LYS A 290 1.46 14.64 8.49
N GLN A 291 0.66 13.89 9.26
CA GLN A 291 0.19 14.28 10.60
C GLN A 291 1.35 14.35 11.59
N SER A 292 2.32 13.44 11.51
CA SER A 292 3.50 13.42 12.41
C SER A 292 4.52 14.49 12.06
N LYS A 293 4.39 15.19 10.94
CA LYS A 293 5.33 16.21 10.44
C LYS A 293 6.78 15.72 10.41
N VAL A 294 6.97 14.46 10.06
CA VAL A 294 8.30 13.84 9.96
C VAL A 294 9.06 14.40 8.76
N ASP A 295 10.40 14.24 8.76
CA ASP A 295 11.19 14.54 7.58
C ASP A 295 10.96 13.54 6.43
N ALA A 296 11.46 13.88 5.25
CA ALA A 296 11.22 13.09 4.04
C ALA A 296 11.85 11.69 4.09
N VAL A 297 12.97 11.51 4.82
CA VAL A 297 13.63 10.20 4.96
C VAL A 297 12.78 9.29 5.84
N VAL A 298 12.23 9.80 6.93
CA VAL A 298 11.32 9.05 7.81
C VAL A 298 10.01 8.72 7.09
N ALA A 299 9.45 9.66 6.31
CA ALA A 299 8.26 9.40 5.49
C ALA A 299 8.51 8.29 4.47
N ALA A 300 9.61 8.38 3.71
CA ALA A 300 10.00 7.35 2.73
C ALA A 300 10.26 5.99 3.39
N ARG A 301 10.85 5.97 4.59
CA ARG A 301 11.02 4.75 5.38
C ARG A 301 9.69 4.14 5.78
N GLY A 302 8.71 4.98 6.15
CA GLY A 302 7.34 4.55 6.46
C GLY A 302 6.70 3.85 5.27
N PHE A 303 6.74 4.45 4.08
CA PHE A 303 6.23 3.84 2.85
C PHE A 303 6.95 2.53 2.50
N ALA A 304 8.29 2.53 2.52
CA ALA A 304 9.08 1.37 2.18
C ALA A 304 8.77 0.17 3.09
N LEU A 305 8.75 0.36 4.40
CA LEU A 305 8.52 -0.73 5.35
C LEU A 305 7.06 -1.20 5.36
N THR A 306 6.09 -0.30 5.22
CA THR A 306 4.68 -0.67 5.06
C THR A 306 4.48 -1.50 3.79
N SER A 307 5.03 -1.09 2.66
CA SER A 307 4.93 -1.84 1.40
C SER A 307 5.65 -3.20 1.45
N VAL A 308 6.78 -3.33 2.17
CA VAL A 308 7.44 -4.61 2.44
C VAL A 308 6.51 -5.54 3.24
N ALA A 309 5.83 -5.00 4.26
CA ALA A 309 4.88 -5.78 5.06
C ALA A 309 3.69 -6.27 4.21
N LEU A 310 3.13 -5.41 3.38
CA LEU A 310 2.05 -5.78 2.47
C LEU A 310 2.47 -6.89 1.49
N TYR A 311 3.63 -6.75 0.86
CA TYR A 311 4.13 -7.69 -0.14
C TYR A 311 4.37 -9.08 0.46
N ASP A 312 5.12 -9.18 1.55
CA ASP A 312 5.42 -10.45 2.20
C ASP A 312 4.16 -11.09 2.84
N ALA A 313 3.25 -10.27 3.40
CA ALA A 313 1.98 -10.75 3.92
C ALA A 313 1.08 -11.34 2.83
N PHE A 314 1.06 -10.75 1.62
CA PHE A 314 0.35 -11.34 0.48
C PHE A 314 0.97 -12.68 0.06
N ILE A 315 2.29 -12.83 0.06
CA ILE A 315 2.94 -14.10 -0.25
C ILE A 315 2.53 -15.18 0.76
N ALA A 316 2.62 -14.87 2.05
CA ALA A 316 2.23 -15.80 3.12
C ALA A 316 0.74 -16.16 3.08
N CYS A 317 -0.13 -15.17 2.87
CA CYS A 317 -1.56 -15.39 2.78
C CYS A 317 -1.95 -16.25 1.56
N TRP A 318 -1.37 -15.97 0.39
CA TRP A 318 -1.66 -16.71 -0.84
C TRP A 318 -1.10 -18.14 -0.81
N ASP A 319 0.01 -18.40 -0.10
CA ASP A 319 0.45 -19.77 0.17
C ASP A 319 -0.62 -20.55 0.92
N GLU A 320 -1.16 -19.99 2.01
CA GLU A 320 -2.21 -20.67 2.77
C GLU A 320 -3.49 -20.85 1.97
N LYS A 321 -3.94 -19.80 1.26
CA LYS A 321 -5.18 -19.85 0.48
C LYS A 321 -5.20 -21.02 -0.50
N TYR A 322 -4.19 -21.14 -1.31
CA TYR A 322 -4.16 -22.16 -2.36
C TYR A 322 -3.70 -23.53 -1.86
N ARG A 323 -3.02 -23.59 -0.72
CA ARG A 323 -2.65 -24.85 -0.07
C ARG A 323 -3.84 -25.49 0.66
N SER A 324 -4.62 -24.73 1.41
CA SER A 324 -5.82 -25.22 2.12
C SER A 324 -7.05 -25.30 1.20
N SER A 325 -7.16 -24.37 0.25
CA SER A 325 -8.24 -24.29 -0.75
C SER A 325 -9.64 -24.35 -0.15
N VAL A 326 -9.90 -23.61 0.94
CA VAL A 326 -11.17 -23.65 1.68
C VAL A 326 -12.28 -22.99 0.87
N VAL A 327 -13.46 -23.61 0.89
CA VAL A 327 -14.70 -23.15 0.25
C VAL A 327 -15.22 -21.85 0.87
N ARG A 328 -15.77 -20.97 0.03
CA ARG A 328 -16.38 -19.69 0.48
C ARG A 328 -17.73 -19.86 1.17
N PRO A 329 -18.10 -18.95 2.12
CA PRO A 329 -19.39 -18.98 2.80
C PRO A 329 -20.58 -19.06 1.85
N VAL A 330 -20.57 -18.31 0.75
CA VAL A 330 -21.69 -18.30 -0.21
C VAL A 330 -22.00 -19.70 -0.75
N THR A 331 -20.98 -20.48 -1.09
CA THR A 331 -21.18 -21.85 -1.58
C THR A 331 -21.85 -22.73 -0.51
N VAL A 332 -21.28 -22.73 0.70
CA VAL A 332 -21.79 -23.57 1.82
C VAL A 332 -23.18 -23.17 2.26
N ILE A 333 -23.43 -21.87 2.38
CA ILE A 333 -24.73 -21.35 2.82
C ILE A 333 -25.81 -21.67 1.79
N ASN A 334 -25.52 -21.51 0.49
CA ASN A 334 -26.48 -21.84 -0.57
C ASN A 334 -26.76 -23.34 -0.65
N GLU A 335 -25.81 -24.20 -0.37
CA GLU A 335 -25.96 -25.65 -0.39
C GLU A 335 -26.67 -26.19 0.85
N LEU A 336 -26.36 -25.66 2.05
CA LEU A 336 -26.72 -26.31 3.31
C LEU A 336 -27.72 -25.52 4.18
N ILE A 337 -27.94 -24.21 3.95
CA ILE A 337 -28.72 -23.36 4.85
C ILE A 337 -29.82 -22.60 4.10
N ASP A 338 -29.51 -21.80 3.11
CA ASP A 338 -30.44 -20.95 2.36
C ASP A 338 -29.95 -20.77 0.90
N LYS A 339 -30.55 -21.49 -0.02
CA LYS A 339 -30.18 -21.51 -1.44
C LYS A 339 -30.22 -20.14 -2.15
N ASN A 340 -30.95 -19.17 -1.57
CA ASN A 340 -31.12 -17.83 -2.14
C ASN A 340 -30.30 -16.77 -1.40
N TRP A 341 -29.45 -17.17 -0.45
CA TRP A 341 -28.65 -16.22 0.28
C TRP A 341 -27.56 -15.60 -0.62
N ILE A 342 -27.39 -14.30 -0.49
CA ILE A 342 -26.36 -13.51 -1.19
C ILE A 342 -25.53 -12.78 -0.13
N PRO A 343 -24.20 -12.85 -0.18
CA PRO A 343 -23.34 -12.09 0.72
C PRO A 343 -23.52 -10.58 0.47
N PHE A 344 -23.31 -9.77 1.51
CA PHE A 344 -23.44 -8.32 1.41
C PHE A 344 -22.38 -7.69 0.47
N LEU A 345 -21.17 -8.25 0.46
CA LEU A 345 -20.12 -7.88 -0.49
C LEU A 345 -19.93 -8.97 -1.54
N GLN A 346 -19.50 -8.60 -2.74
CA GLN A 346 -19.14 -9.56 -3.78
C GLN A 346 -17.98 -10.43 -3.32
N THR A 347 -18.15 -11.75 -3.41
CA THR A 347 -17.12 -12.72 -3.03
C THR A 347 -15.92 -12.64 -3.99
N PRO A 348 -14.69 -12.39 -3.48
CA PRO A 348 -13.51 -12.33 -4.33
C PRO A 348 -13.12 -13.69 -4.90
N PRO A 349 -12.53 -13.75 -6.13
CA PRO A 349 -12.25 -14.99 -6.84
C PRO A 349 -10.95 -15.68 -6.38
N PHE A 350 -10.91 -16.15 -5.14
CA PHE A 350 -9.82 -16.95 -4.56
C PHE A 350 -10.28 -17.67 -3.28
N PRO A 351 -9.55 -18.73 -2.83
CA PRO A 351 -9.90 -19.51 -1.66
C PRO A 351 -10.11 -18.67 -0.40
N GLU A 352 -10.90 -19.20 0.52
CA GLU A 352 -11.39 -18.47 1.67
C GLU A 352 -10.29 -18.22 2.71
N TYR A 353 -9.58 -19.25 3.16
CA TYR A 353 -8.68 -19.23 4.33
C TYR A 353 -7.21 -18.94 3.93
N THR A 354 -6.54 -18.00 4.59
CA THR A 354 -6.96 -17.00 5.58
C THR A 354 -7.50 -15.75 4.90
N SER A 355 -8.16 -14.86 5.66
CA SER A 355 -8.61 -13.55 5.14
C SER A 355 -7.40 -12.71 4.68
N GLY A 356 -7.42 -12.29 3.41
CA GLY A 356 -6.39 -11.43 2.84
C GLY A 356 -6.29 -10.08 3.55
N HIS A 357 -7.43 -9.39 3.73
CA HIS A 357 -7.52 -8.14 4.48
C HIS A 357 -6.89 -8.30 5.86
N SER A 358 -7.32 -9.29 6.65
CA SER A 358 -6.83 -9.47 8.01
C SER A 358 -5.31 -9.68 8.07
N THR A 359 -4.76 -10.46 7.11
CA THR A 359 -3.33 -10.75 7.09
C THR A 359 -2.50 -9.52 6.75
N ILE A 360 -2.87 -8.79 5.68
CA ILE A 360 -2.07 -7.64 5.25
C ILE A 360 -2.22 -6.44 6.17
N THR A 361 -3.45 -6.20 6.67
CA THR A 361 -3.69 -5.04 7.55
C THR A 361 -2.98 -5.19 8.88
N ALA A 362 -2.98 -6.39 9.46
CA ALA A 362 -2.25 -6.66 10.69
C ALA A 362 -0.73 -6.49 10.51
N ALA A 363 -0.17 -6.90 9.37
CA ALA A 363 1.25 -6.71 9.09
C ALA A 363 1.61 -5.23 8.92
N ALA A 364 0.80 -4.47 8.18
CA ALA A 364 0.99 -3.04 7.99
C ALA A 364 0.85 -2.25 9.31
N ALA A 365 -0.15 -2.58 10.13
CA ALA A 365 -0.39 -1.93 11.42
C ALA A 365 0.79 -2.12 12.38
N GLU A 366 1.38 -3.33 12.47
CA GLU A 366 2.59 -3.58 13.30
C GLU A 366 3.75 -2.67 12.88
N VAL A 367 3.99 -2.52 11.59
CA VAL A 367 5.08 -1.69 11.06
C VAL A 367 4.81 -0.21 11.32
N LEU A 368 3.60 0.29 11.01
CA LEU A 368 3.24 1.68 11.22
C LEU A 368 3.25 2.05 12.71
N ALA A 369 2.77 1.15 13.58
CA ALA A 369 2.81 1.35 15.03
C ALA A 369 4.24 1.44 15.58
N ALA A 370 5.18 0.75 14.96
CA ALA A 370 6.58 0.83 15.35
C ALA A 370 7.26 2.12 14.90
N ILE A 371 6.83 2.69 13.77
CA ILE A 371 7.41 3.94 13.23
C ILE A 371 6.77 5.16 13.89
N TYR A 372 5.44 5.19 14.02
CA TYR A 372 4.68 6.37 14.44
C TYR A 372 4.11 6.27 15.87
N GLY A 373 4.17 5.10 16.48
CA GLY A 373 3.68 4.86 17.85
C GLY A 373 2.42 3.98 17.90
N LYS A 374 2.29 3.19 18.99
CA LYS A 374 1.19 2.24 19.18
C LYS A 374 -0.18 2.90 19.34
N ASN A 375 -0.23 4.04 20.05
CA ASN A 375 -1.48 4.78 20.33
C ASN A 375 -1.59 5.99 19.40
N TYR A 376 -1.49 5.74 18.10
CA TYR A 376 -1.51 6.77 17.06
C TYR A 376 -2.93 6.99 16.57
N ALA A 377 -3.58 8.05 17.03
CA ALA A 377 -4.93 8.41 16.60
C ALA A 377 -4.87 9.19 15.27
N PHE A 378 -5.72 8.82 14.31
CA PHE A 378 -5.78 9.45 12.99
C PHE A 378 -7.18 9.40 12.39
N LEU A 379 -7.47 10.38 11.54
CA LEU A 379 -8.64 10.38 10.66
C LEU A 379 -8.20 9.76 9.32
N ASP A 380 -8.72 8.58 9.03
CA ASP A 380 -8.48 7.93 7.76
C ASP A 380 -9.36 8.54 6.66
N THR A 381 -8.72 9.18 5.72
CA THR A 381 -9.32 9.83 4.55
C THR A 381 -8.88 9.20 3.23
N SER A 382 -8.22 8.03 3.29
CA SER A 382 -7.66 7.39 2.10
C SER A 382 -8.71 7.02 1.06
N ASP A 383 -9.93 6.71 1.49
CA ASP A 383 -11.06 6.39 0.61
C ASP A 383 -12.02 7.58 0.33
N LEU A 384 -11.73 8.75 0.92
CA LEU A 384 -12.62 9.92 0.76
C LEU A 384 -12.82 10.33 -0.71
N ALA A 385 -11.75 10.27 -1.51
CA ALA A 385 -11.81 10.63 -2.93
C ALA A 385 -12.49 9.58 -3.81
N TYR A 386 -12.60 8.32 -3.35
CA TYR A 386 -13.09 7.19 -4.16
C TYR A 386 -14.52 6.80 -3.82
N ILE A 387 -14.88 6.75 -2.54
CA ILE A 387 -16.22 6.36 -2.07
C ILE A 387 -16.89 7.42 -1.18
N GLY A 388 -16.26 8.59 -0.97
CA GLY A 388 -16.83 9.68 -0.17
C GLY A 388 -16.86 9.40 1.34
N MET A 389 -16.10 8.42 1.84
CA MET A 389 -16.13 7.99 3.23
C MET A 389 -14.80 8.25 3.93
N GLN A 390 -14.86 8.48 5.24
CA GLN A 390 -13.72 8.62 6.13
C GLN A 390 -14.07 8.04 7.51
N ARG A 391 -13.05 7.56 8.25
CA ARG A 391 -13.25 6.96 9.58
C ARG A 391 -12.15 7.39 10.56
N GLN A 392 -12.52 7.56 11.83
CA GLN A 392 -11.59 7.93 12.90
C GLN A 392 -11.14 6.66 13.64
N PHE A 393 -9.83 6.55 13.87
CA PHE A 393 -9.23 5.46 14.64
C PHE A 393 -8.30 5.99 15.73
N ASN A 394 -8.20 5.26 16.85
CA ASN A 394 -7.30 5.59 17.96
C ASN A 394 -5.93 4.91 17.82
N SER A 395 -5.81 3.93 16.92
CA SER A 395 -4.56 3.23 16.61
C SER A 395 -4.62 2.53 15.26
N PHE A 396 -3.46 2.18 14.71
CA PHE A 396 -3.38 1.32 13.51
C PHE A 396 -3.93 -0.09 13.78
N GLU A 397 -3.79 -0.60 15.01
CA GLU A 397 -4.33 -1.89 15.42
C GLU A 397 -5.87 -1.90 15.41
N GLU A 398 -6.50 -0.80 15.87
CA GLU A 398 -7.96 -0.63 15.79
C GLU A 398 -8.45 -0.63 14.34
N ALA A 399 -7.79 0.12 13.45
CA ALA A 399 -8.12 0.13 12.02
C ALA A 399 -7.97 -1.27 11.41
N ALA A 400 -6.90 -2.00 11.72
CA ALA A 400 -6.70 -3.36 11.24
C ALA A 400 -7.74 -4.36 11.78
N ALA A 401 -8.18 -4.19 13.03
CA ALA A 401 -9.24 -5.01 13.61
C ALA A 401 -10.59 -4.75 12.93
N GLU A 402 -10.91 -3.49 12.62
CA GLU A 402 -12.14 -3.14 11.90
C GLU A 402 -12.08 -3.64 10.44
N ALA A 403 -10.95 -3.49 9.75
CA ALA A 403 -10.74 -4.07 8.42
C ALA A 403 -10.91 -5.59 8.42
N SER A 404 -10.47 -6.25 9.48
CA SER A 404 -10.61 -7.70 9.65
C SER A 404 -12.07 -8.12 9.81
N ILE A 405 -12.79 -7.53 10.76
CA ILE A 405 -14.20 -7.91 11.04
C ILE A 405 -15.13 -7.51 9.87
N SER A 406 -14.79 -6.50 9.09
CA SER A 406 -15.56 -6.08 7.91
C SER A 406 -15.83 -7.24 6.95
N ARG A 407 -14.93 -8.22 6.90
CA ARG A 407 -15.05 -9.39 5.99
C ARG A 407 -16.10 -10.39 6.43
N VAL A 408 -16.35 -10.51 7.74
CA VAL A 408 -17.46 -11.28 8.30
C VAL A 408 -18.78 -10.55 8.02
N TYR A 409 -18.84 -9.23 8.24
CA TYR A 409 -19.99 -8.40 7.90
C TYR A 409 -20.29 -8.43 6.41
N GLY A 410 -19.28 -8.42 5.57
CA GLY A 410 -19.41 -8.60 4.12
C GLY A 410 -19.95 -9.97 3.69
N GLY A 411 -19.95 -10.96 4.59
CA GLY A 411 -20.44 -12.30 4.29
C GLY A 411 -19.49 -13.17 3.47
N ILE A 412 -18.21 -12.82 3.38
CA ILE A 412 -17.25 -13.44 2.46
C ILE A 412 -16.13 -14.21 3.14
N HIS A 413 -16.05 -14.14 4.49
CA HIS A 413 -15.09 -14.88 5.30
C HIS A 413 -15.72 -15.45 6.58
N TYR A 414 -15.23 -16.62 7.02
CA TYR A 414 -15.54 -17.17 8.34
C TYR A 414 -14.70 -16.44 9.40
N ARG A 415 -15.18 -16.47 10.67
CA ARG A 415 -14.50 -15.82 11.78
C ARG A 415 -13.09 -16.35 12.01
N ASN A 416 -12.94 -17.66 12.02
CA ASN A 416 -11.61 -18.28 12.18
C ASN A 416 -10.61 -17.80 11.12
N SER A 417 -11.05 -17.64 9.88
CA SER A 417 -10.21 -17.13 8.79
C SER A 417 -9.72 -15.69 9.04
N VAL A 418 -10.59 -14.87 9.60
CA VAL A 418 -10.29 -13.48 9.96
C VAL A 418 -9.30 -13.45 11.12
N ASP A 419 -9.56 -14.18 12.19
CA ASP A 419 -8.73 -14.21 13.39
C ASP A 419 -7.33 -14.77 13.12
N GLN A 420 -7.25 -15.91 12.41
CA GLN A 420 -5.97 -16.53 12.05
C GLN A 420 -5.19 -15.71 11.01
N GLY A 421 -5.89 -15.01 10.13
CA GLY A 421 -5.28 -14.05 9.21
C GLY A 421 -4.59 -12.91 9.95
N ALA A 422 -5.27 -12.31 10.93
CA ALA A 422 -4.68 -11.24 11.76
C ALA A 422 -3.46 -11.73 12.55
N VAL A 423 -3.52 -12.94 13.15
CA VAL A 423 -2.37 -13.53 13.85
C VAL A 423 -1.19 -13.78 12.92
N ALA A 424 -1.43 -14.32 11.72
CA ALA A 424 -0.38 -14.56 10.74
C ALA A 424 0.24 -13.26 10.24
N GLY A 425 -0.57 -12.24 9.95
CA GLY A 425 -0.10 -10.92 9.52
C GLY A 425 0.73 -10.23 10.59
N LYS A 426 0.29 -10.27 11.84
CA LYS A 426 1.06 -9.74 12.97
C LYS A 426 2.46 -10.37 13.07
N LYS A 427 2.57 -11.70 12.88
CA LYS A 427 3.87 -12.39 12.85
C LYS A 427 4.76 -11.90 11.70
N VAL A 428 4.20 -11.65 10.52
CA VAL A 428 4.94 -11.08 9.38
C VAL A 428 5.47 -9.69 9.74
N GLY A 429 4.63 -8.80 10.27
CA GLY A 429 5.03 -7.47 10.70
C GLY A 429 6.14 -7.50 11.76
N GLN A 430 6.01 -8.35 12.77
CA GLN A 430 7.01 -8.53 13.82
C GLN A 430 8.36 -9.01 13.27
N LEU A 431 8.36 -9.95 12.33
CA LEU A 431 9.58 -10.43 11.68
C LEU A 431 10.28 -9.32 10.89
N ILE A 432 9.53 -8.47 10.20
CA ILE A 432 10.07 -7.30 9.49
C ILE A 432 10.71 -6.32 10.49
N MET A 433 10.03 -6.06 11.60
CA MET A 433 10.57 -5.20 12.66
C MET A 433 11.88 -5.74 13.23
N GLU A 434 11.93 -7.03 13.48
CA GLU A 434 13.11 -7.70 14.04
C GLU A 434 14.31 -7.69 13.07
N ARG A 435 14.08 -8.02 11.79
CA ARG A 435 15.16 -8.21 10.82
C ARG A 435 15.61 -6.92 10.13
N VAL A 436 14.69 -5.95 9.98
CA VAL A 436 14.96 -4.75 9.16
C VAL A 436 15.12 -3.49 10.01
N ILE A 437 14.38 -3.36 11.11
CA ILE A 437 14.37 -2.11 11.88
C ILE A 437 15.36 -2.17 13.06
N LYS A 438 15.49 -3.28 13.74
CA LYS A 438 16.50 -3.50 14.77
C LYS A 438 17.87 -3.80 14.14
#